data_a62e298682e6c3d7213408151ec86837
#
_entry.id   a62e298682e6c3d7213408151ec86837
#
_cell.length_a   1.000
_cell.length_b   1.000
_cell.length_c   1.000
_cell.angle_alpha   90.00
_cell.angle_beta   90.00
_cell.angle_gamma   90.00
#
_symmetry.space_group_name_H-M   'P 1'
#
loop_
_entity.id
_entity.type
_entity.pdbx_description
1 polymer ?
#
loop_
_entity_poly.entity_id
_entity_poly.type
_entity_poly.pdbx_seq_one_letter_code
_entity_poly.pdbx_strand_id
1 'polypeptide(L)'
;DAVCWLVEAGDRRLRAEDAEVLRALSVVSRPIVLVVNKADAHDPGGALELYGSRLPFAGRIAVSARRGRNLDALIDLLLPLLPEGTPWYDPDILIDGTERFMASEVIRGRVLALLRDEVPHCVAVEIDEYKSPEEYPERKRLYIRASLIVETAGQKAILIGAGGAMLKRIGETARLELEELTGHPVYLDLWVKVSPHWRQSEPVLRRLGL
;
A
#
# COMPACT_ATOMS: atom_id res chain seq x y z
N ASP A 1 17.06 -7.79 -9.93
CA ASP A 1 17.30 -8.39 -11.24
C ASP A 1 16.72 -7.57 -12.39
N ALA A 2 15.54 -6.97 -12.24
CA ALA A 2 14.95 -5.99 -13.15
C ALA A 2 14.46 -4.76 -12.37
N VAL A 3 14.33 -3.62 -13.04
CA VAL A 3 13.84 -2.37 -12.45
C VAL A 3 12.58 -1.94 -13.18
N CYS A 4 11.52 -1.60 -12.43
CA CYS A 4 10.34 -0.96 -12.97
C CYS A 4 10.37 0.53 -12.62
N TRP A 5 10.33 1.39 -13.64
CA TRP A 5 10.11 2.81 -13.42
C TRP A 5 8.64 3.13 -13.65
N LEU A 6 7.94 3.50 -12.55
CA LEU A 6 6.53 3.82 -12.60
C LEU A 6 6.34 5.33 -12.75
N VAL A 7 5.54 5.73 -13.76
CA VAL A 7 5.14 7.11 -14.04
C VAL A 7 3.62 7.18 -14.24
N GLU A 8 3.05 8.38 -14.22
CA GLU A 8 1.61 8.56 -14.40
C GLU A 8 1.22 8.86 -15.86
N ALA A 9 0.12 8.30 -16.35
CA ALA A 9 -0.42 8.55 -17.68
C ALA A 9 -0.78 10.04 -17.91
N GLY A 10 -1.07 10.77 -16.85
CA GLY A 10 -1.37 12.20 -16.90
C GLY A 10 -0.18 13.14 -17.05
N ASP A 11 1.05 12.63 -16.93
CA ASP A 11 2.25 13.45 -17.02
C ASP A 11 2.42 14.03 -18.43
N ARG A 12 2.62 15.35 -18.51
CA ARG A 12 2.81 16.10 -19.76
C ARG A 12 4.20 16.72 -19.87
N ARG A 13 4.98 16.69 -18.80
CA ARG A 13 6.36 17.22 -18.73
C ARG A 13 7.15 16.48 -17.67
N LEU A 14 8.47 16.42 -17.85
CA LEU A 14 9.37 15.89 -16.81
C LEU A 14 9.39 16.86 -15.62
N ARG A 15 9.36 16.31 -14.43
CA ARG A 15 9.54 17.03 -13.16
C ARG A 15 11.00 17.01 -12.74
N ALA A 16 11.37 17.80 -11.74
CA ALA A 16 12.72 17.81 -11.20
C ALA A 16 13.11 16.42 -10.63
N GLU A 17 12.18 15.79 -9.95
CA GLU A 17 12.33 14.45 -9.36
C GLU A 17 12.58 13.38 -10.44
N ASP A 18 11.92 13.49 -11.61
CA ASP A 18 12.14 12.56 -12.72
C ASP A 18 13.57 12.65 -13.26
N ALA A 19 14.16 13.85 -13.25
CA ALA A 19 15.55 14.04 -13.66
C ALA A 19 16.55 13.36 -12.70
N GLU A 20 16.24 13.29 -11.42
CA GLU A 20 17.02 12.54 -10.43
C GLU A 20 16.89 11.03 -10.63
N VAL A 21 15.67 10.55 -10.85
CA VAL A 21 15.42 9.14 -11.16
C VAL A 21 16.13 8.73 -12.45
N LEU A 22 16.05 9.55 -13.51
CA LEU A 22 16.76 9.30 -14.78
C LEU A 22 18.28 9.19 -14.58
N ARG A 23 18.88 10.08 -13.79
CA ARG A 23 20.31 10.00 -13.45
C ARG A 23 20.65 8.71 -12.70
N ALA A 24 19.84 8.32 -11.73
CA ALA A 24 20.03 7.07 -11.00
C ALA A 24 19.89 5.86 -11.91
N LEU A 25 18.90 5.84 -12.79
CA LEU A 25 18.64 4.74 -13.72
C LEU A 25 19.70 4.64 -14.84
N SER A 26 20.33 5.75 -15.23
CA SER A 26 21.33 5.75 -16.31
C SER A 26 22.61 4.95 -15.99
N VAL A 27 22.89 4.70 -14.73
CA VAL A 27 24.03 3.90 -14.26
C VAL A 27 23.66 2.47 -13.88
N VAL A 28 22.36 2.10 -14.01
CA VAL A 28 21.88 0.75 -13.71
C VAL A 28 22.16 -0.18 -14.90
N SER A 29 22.83 -1.30 -14.63
CA SER A 29 23.13 -2.35 -15.63
C SER A 29 22.02 -3.39 -15.80
N ARG A 30 20.97 -3.32 -15.00
CA ARG A 30 19.83 -4.24 -15.05
C ARG A 30 18.80 -3.79 -16.08
N PRO A 31 18.00 -4.71 -16.66
CA PRO A 31 16.92 -4.32 -17.55
C PRO A 31 15.91 -3.41 -16.85
N ILE A 32 15.52 -2.34 -17.53
CA ILE A 32 14.57 -1.36 -17.01
C ILE A 32 13.28 -1.44 -17.81
N VAL A 33 12.14 -1.53 -17.14
CA VAL A 33 10.79 -1.51 -17.74
C VAL A 33 10.10 -0.21 -17.35
N LEU A 34 9.59 0.50 -18.37
CA LEU A 34 8.75 1.69 -18.15
C LEU A 34 7.30 1.27 -17.95
N VAL A 35 6.72 1.60 -16.79
CA VAL A 35 5.34 1.31 -16.46
C VAL A 35 4.55 2.61 -16.30
N VAL A 36 3.64 2.88 -17.25
CA VAL A 36 2.78 4.06 -17.21
C VAL A 36 1.46 3.70 -16.53
N ASN A 37 1.30 4.11 -15.28
CA ASN A 37 0.10 3.78 -14.48
C ASN A 37 -1.00 4.85 -14.61
N LYS A 38 -2.18 4.54 -14.07
CA LYS A 38 -3.40 5.36 -14.11
C LYS A 38 -3.98 5.54 -15.54
N ALA A 39 -3.78 4.54 -16.40
CA ALA A 39 -4.34 4.53 -17.76
C ALA A 39 -5.88 4.41 -17.81
N ASP A 40 -6.55 4.32 -16.66
CA ASP A 40 -8.00 4.44 -16.51
C ASP A 40 -8.48 5.90 -16.38
N ALA A 41 -7.58 6.79 -15.99
CA ALA A 41 -7.90 8.21 -15.78
C ALA A 41 -7.41 9.11 -16.92
N HIS A 42 -6.31 8.74 -17.59
CA HIS A 42 -5.69 9.53 -18.65
C HIS A 42 -5.20 8.65 -19.80
N ASP A 43 -5.15 9.22 -21.01
CA ASP A 43 -4.50 8.57 -22.15
C ASP A 43 -2.99 8.44 -21.91
N PRO A 44 -2.42 7.22 -21.96
CA PRO A 44 -1.02 6.98 -21.66
C PRO A 44 -0.05 7.34 -22.78
N GLY A 45 -0.54 7.63 -24.00
CA GLY A 45 0.31 7.83 -25.19
C GLY A 45 1.34 8.93 -24.99
N GLY A 46 0.93 10.08 -24.45
CA GLY A 46 1.83 11.20 -24.23
C GLY A 46 2.93 10.91 -23.17
N ALA A 47 2.60 10.17 -22.12
CA ALA A 47 3.59 9.77 -21.12
C ALA A 47 4.55 8.70 -21.68
N LEU A 48 4.05 7.74 -22.47
CA LEU A 48 4.90 6.76 -23.16
C LEU A 48 5.92 7.41 -24.09
N GLU A 49 5.57 8.47 -24.81
CA GLU A 49 6.50 9.25 -25.63
C GLU A 49 7.48 10.06 -24.79
N LEU A 50 6.97 10.77 -23.77
CA LEU A 50 7.74 11.65 -22.92
C LEU A 50 8.88 10.93 -22.20
N TYR A 51 8.58 9.78 -21.59
CA TYR A 51 9.54 9.00 -20.81
C TYR A 51 10.26 7.96 -21.67
N GLY A 52 9.57 7.37 -22.65
CA GLY A 52 10.05 6.24 -23.41
C GLY A 52 11.31 6.50 -24.27
N SER A 53 11.59 7.75 -24.63
CA SER A 53 12.79 8.14 -25.38
C SER A 53 14.02 8.41 -24.48
N ARG A 54 13.88 8.35 -23.15
CA ARG A 54 14.92 8.79 -22.22
C ARG A 54 15.97 7.73 -21.90
N LEU A 55 15.59 6.47 -21.90
CA LEU A 55 16.46 5.33 -21.59
C LEU A 55 16.17 4.16 -22.51
N PRO A 56 17.13 3.24 -22.69
CA PRO A 56 16.92 1.97 -23.40
C PRO A 56 16.09 1.01 -22.51
N PHE A 57 14.75 1.15 -22.56
CA PHE A 57 13.87 0.26 -21.83
C PHE A 57 13.79 -1.12 -22.47
N ALA A 58 13.89 -2.18 -21.68
CA ALA A 58 13.63 -3.57 -22.07
C ALA A 58 12.17 -3.81 -22.47
N GLY A 59 11.26 -2.99 -21.91
CA GLY A 59 9.85 -3.01 -22.26
C GLY A 59 9.14 -1.73 -21.79
N ARG A 60 7.97 -1.47 -22.38
CA ARG A 60 7.11 -0.32 -22.03
C ARG A 60 5.68 -0.78 -21.99
N ILE A 61 4.96 -0.46 -20.94
CA ILE A 61 3.56 -0.88 -20.79
C ILE A 61 2.74 0.17 -20.07
N ALA A 62 1.49 0.33 -20.51
CA ALA A 62 0.51 1.15 -19.82
C ALA A 62 -0.44 0.25 -19.02
N VAL A 63 -0.62 0.56 -17.73
CA VAL A 63 -1.45 -0.22 -16.80
C VAL A 63 -2.44 0.65 -16.06
N SER A 64 -3.47 0.04 -15.52
CA SER A 64 -4.28 0.61 -14.45
C SER A 64 -4.26 -0.33 -13.26
N ALA A 65 -3.44 -0.05 -12.27
CA ALA A 65 -3.40 -0.84 -11.04
C ALA A 65 -4.77 -0.86 -10.34
N ARG A 66 -5.49 0.27 -10.37
CA ARG A 66 -6.83 0.38 -9.77
C ARG A 66 -7.87 -0.53 -10.42
N ARG A 67 -7.78 -0.75 -11.73
CA ARG A 67 -8.75 -1.56 -12.52
C ARG A 67 -8.23 -2.95 -12.86
N GLY A 68 -7.03 -3.31 -12.44
CA GLY A 68 -6.38 -4.57 -12.83
C GLY A 68 -5.99 -4.66 -14.32
N ARG A 69 -6.11 -3.55 -15.07
CA ARG A 69 -5.88 -3.57 -16.52
C ARG A 69 -4.41 -3.72 -16.86
N ASN A 70 -4.09 -4.69 -17.73
CA ASN A 70 -2.74 -5.00 -18.20
C ASN A 70 -1.76 -5.42 -17.10
N LEU A 71 -2.21 -5.88 -15.92
CA LEU A 71 -1.31 -6.37 -14.88
C LEU A 71 -0.70 -7.72 -15.27
N ASP A 72 -1.48 -8.63 -15.85
CA ASP A 72 -0.96 -9.90 -16.34
C ASP A 72 0.08 -9.69 -17.44
N ALA A 73 -0.17 -8.77 -18.37
CA ALA A 73 0.79 -8.42 -19.41
C ALA A 73 2.07 -7.77 -18.85
N LEU A 74 1.99 -7.04 -17.73
CA LEU A 74 3.16 -6.54 -17.02
C LEU A 74 3.97 -7.70 -16.42
N ILE A 75 3.31 -8.68 -15.81
CA ILE A 75 3.96 -9.89 -15.29
C ILE A 75 4.65 -10.65 -16.41
N ASP A 76 3.96 -10.88 -17.51
CA ASP A 76 4.51 -11.57 -18.69
C ASP A 76 5.73 -10.85 -19.29
N LEU A 77 5.76 -9.51 -19.19
CA LEU A 77 6.89 -8.69 -19.61
C LEU A 77 8.09 -8.80 -18.65
N LEU A 78 7.83 -8.96 -17.35
CA LEU A 78 8.86 -9.00 -16.33
C LEU A 78 9.49 -10.38 -16.16
N LEU A 79 8.70 -11.45 -16.23
CA LEU A 79 9.16 -12.82 -15.99
C LEU A 79 10.40 -13.22 -16.83
N PRO A 80 10.48 -12.94 -18.13
CA PRO A 80 11.66 -13.28 -18.93
C PRO A 80 12.92 -12.49 -18.58
N LEU A 81 12.79 -11.39 -17.83
CA LEU A 81 13.91 -10.55 -17.40
C LEU A 81 14.51 -11.02 -16.07
N LEU A 82 13.84 -11.95 -15.39
CA LEU A 82 14.30 -12.50 -14.12
C LEU A 82 15.12 -13.77 -14.33
N PRO A 83 16.19 -14.01 -13.59
CA PRO A 83 16.95 -15.25 -13.66
C PRO A 83 16.12 -16.41 -13.08
N GLU A 84 16.28 -17.58 -13.66
CA GLU A 84 15.81 -18.81 -13.02
C GLU A 84 16.61 -19.09 -11.75
N GLY A 85 15.93 -19.52 -10.69
CA GLY A 85 16.56 -19.80 -9.41
C GLY A 85 15.65 -20.51 -8.43
N THR A 86 16.21 -20.91 -7.30
CA THR A 86 15.43 -21.47 -6.19
C THR A 86 14.53 -20.36 -5.63
N PRO A 87 13.25 -20.65 -5.36
CA PRO A 87 12.37 -19.69 -4.68
C PRO A 87 12.99 -19.18 -3.37
N TRP A 88 12.96 -17.87 -3.16
CA TRP A 88 13.44 -17.24 -1.92
C TRP A 88 12.47 -17.44 -0.76
N TYR A 89 11.20 -17.70 -1.08
CA TYR A 89 10.11 -17.91 -0.13
C TYR A 89 9.44 -19.25 -0.41
N ASP A 90 8.90 -19.87 0.62
CA ASP A 90 8.06 -21.05 0.49
C ASP A 90 6.84 -20.69 -0.39
N PRO A 91 6.48 -21.53 -1.42
CA PRO A 91 5.30 -21.29 -2.26
C PRO A 91 4.00 -21.09 -1.47
N ASP A 92 3.91 -21.61 -0.26
CA ASP A 92 2.75 -21.46 0.61
C ASP A 92 2.75 -20.16 1.40
N ILE A 93 3.85 -19.38 1.39
CA ILE A 93 3.91 -18.05 2.00
C ILE A 93 3.43 -17.00 1.00
N LEU A 94 2.17 -16.61 1.13
CA LEU A 94 1.54 -15.61 0.25
C LEU A 94 2.00 -14.17 0.54
N ILE A 95 2.54 -13.88 1.72
CA ILE A 95 2.89 -12.52 2.17
C ILE A 95 4.16 -12.56 3.01
N ASP A 96 5.15 -11.73 2.65
CA ASP A 96 6.39 -11.50 3.43
C ASP A 96 6.16 -10.60 4.67
N GLY A 97 4.94 -10.29 4.98
CA GLY A 97 4.53 -9.49 6.14
C GLY A 97 3.89 -10.35 7.23
N THR A 98 4.10 -9.98 8.48
CA THR A 98 3.33 -10.58 9.57
C THR A 98 1.84 -10.31 9.38
N GLU A 99 0.98 -11.22 9.84
CA GLU A 99 -0.49 -11.02 9.83
C GLU A 99 -0.90 -9.70 10.48
N ARG A 100 -0.15 -9.26 11.48
CA ARG A 100 -0.32 -7.94 12.11
C ARG A 100 -0.09 -6.78 11.14
N PHE A 101 0.95 -6.87 10.31
CA PHE A 101 1.23 -5.85 9.28
C PHE A 101 0.10 -5.81 8.25
N MET A 102 -0.33 -6.97 7.75
CA MET A 102 -1.45 -7.07 6.82
C MET A 102 -2.73 -6.47 7.41
N ALA A 103 -3.05 -6.79 8.66
CA ALA A 103 -4.21 -6.23 9.35
C ALA A 103 -4.12 -4.69 9.48
N SER A 104 -2.93 -4.15 9.77
CA SER A 104 -2.73 -2.71 9.84
C SER A 104 -2.95 -2.03 8.49
N GLU A 105 -2.47 -2.63 7.39
CA GLU A 105 -2.63 -2.09 6.04
C GLU A 105 -4.08 -2.15 5.54
N VAL A 106 -4.83 -3.20 5.87
CA VAL A 106 -6.27 -3.27 5.58
C VAL A 106 -7.00 -2.14 6.28
N ILE A 107 -6.77 -1.95 7.59
CA ILE A 107 -7.40 -0.87 8.36
C ILE A 107 -7.01 0.49 7.78
N ARG A 108 -5.73 0.71 7.47
CA ARG A 108 -5.23 1.96 6.87
C ARG A 108 -5.87 2.20 5.49
N GLY A 109 -6.01 1.17 4.68
CA GLY A 109 -6.69 1.25 3.38
C GLY A 109 -8.15 1.71 3.51
N ARG A 110 -8.88 1.26 4.53
CA ARG A 110 -10.25 1.72 4.79
C ARG A 110 -10.29 3.18 5.27
N VAL A 111 -9.34 3.61 6.08
CA VAL A 111 -9.19 5.02 6.46
C VAL A 111 -8.98 5.89 5.21
N LEU A 112 -8.05 5.50 4.33
CA LEU A 112 -7.78 6.18 3.06
C LEU A 112 -8.99 6.24 2.11
N ALA A 113 -9.80 5.18 2.08
CA ALA A 113 -10.96 5.09 1.20
C ALA A 113 -12.17 5.92 1.70
N LEU A 114 -12.32 6.08 3.01
CA LEU A 114 -13.50 6.70 3.62
C LEU A 114 -13.30 8.17 3.99
N LEU A 115 -12.07 8.59 4.21
CA LEU A 115 -11.73 9.97 4.53
C LEU A 115 -11.26 10.73 3.28
N ARG A 116 -11.30 12.05 3.37
CA ARG A 116 -10.88 12.98 2.32
C ARG A 116 -9.86 13.97 2.85
N ASP A 117 -9.31 14.77 1.95
CA ASP A 117 -8.37 15.84 2.23
C ASP A 117 -7.05 15.33 2.86
N GLU A 118 -6.52 15.98 3.87
CA GLU A 118 -5.19 15.71 4.44
C GLU A 118 -5.19 14.62 5.52
N VAL A 119 -6.35 14.32 6.13
CA VAL A 119 -6.43 13.40 7.28
C VAL A 119 -5.95 11.98 6.95
N PRO A 120 -6.29 11.40 5.78
CA PRO A 120 -5.82 10.06 5.42
C PRO A 120 -4.30 9.90 5.44
N HIS A 121 -3.57 10.95 5.08
CA HIS A 121 -2.11 10.95 5.00
C HIS A 121 -1.40 11.18 6.35
N CYS A 122 -2.19 11.48 7.39
CA CYS A 122 -1.70 11.77 8.74
C CYS A 122 -2.02 10.66 9.74
N VAL A 123 -2.53 9.51 9.27
CA VAL A 123 -2.94 8.39 10.11
C VAL A 123 -1.95 7.24 9.98
N ALA A 124 -1.46 6.76 11.12
CA ALA A 124 -0.81 5.47 11.22
C ALA A 124 -1.71 4.47 11.97
N VAL A 125 -1.51 3.19 11.70
CA VAL A 125 -2.23 2.10 12.35
C VAL A 125 -1.24 1.24 13.11
N GLU A 126 -1.45 1.07 14.40
CA GLU A 126 -0.68 0.19 15.27
C GLU A 126 -1.57 -0.96 15.74
N ILE A 127 -1.12 -2.19 15.56
CA ILE A 127 -1.82 -3.37 16.08
C ILE A 127 -1.37 -3.59 17.52
N ASP A 128 -2.20 -3.21 18.48
CA ASP A 128 -1.93 -3.38 19.92
C ASP A 128 -2.00 -4.88 20.32
N GLU A 129 -3.05 -5.60 19.86
CA GLU A 129 -3.25 -7.03 20.11
C GLU A 129 -3.72 -7.75 18.84
N TYR A 130 -3.19 -8.95 18.65
CA TYR A 130 -3.60 -9.88 17.60
C TYR A 130 -3.63 -11.28 18.22
N LYS A 131 -4.80 -11.90 18.30
CA LYS A 131 -4.99 -13.21 18.93
C LYS A 131 -5.80 -14.09 18.00
N SER A 132 -5.10 -14.96 17.29
CA SER A 132 -5.69 -15.88 16.34
C SER A 132 -6.28 -17.12 17.05
N PRO A 133 -7.28 -17.79 16.47
CA PRO A 133 -7.80 -19.06 16.99
C PRO A 133 -6.74 -20.17 17.04
N GLU A 134 -5.71 -20.11 16.19
CA GLU A 134 -4.60 -21.08 16.17
C GLU A 134 -3.72 -20.95 17.41
N GLU A 135 -3.40 -19.70 17.81
CA GLU A 135 -2.61 -19.43 19.02
C GLU A 135 -3.45 -19.53 20.30
N TYR A 136 -4.76 -19.27 20.19
CA TYR A 136 -5.71 -19.25 21.32
C TYR A 136 -6.94 -20.10 20.99
N PRO A 137 -6.85 -21.45 21.08
CA PRO A 137 -7.93 -22.37 20.64
C PRO A 137 -9.27 -22.20 21.36
N GLU A 138 -9.28 -21.57 22.54
CA GLU A 138 -10.51 -21.22 23.25
C GLU A 138 -11.30 -20.09 22.58
N ARG A 139 -10.69 -19.35 21.64
CA ARG A 139 -11.33 -18.28 20.90
C ARG A 139 -11.90 -18.80 19.60
N LYS A 140 -13.15 -18.47 19.35
CA LYS A 140 -13.84 -18.81 18.07
C LYS A 140 -13.70 -17.72 17.01
N ARG A 141 -13.00 -16.65 17.33
CA ARG A 141 -12.85 -15.46 16.48
C ARG A 141 -11.43 -14.90 16.60
N LEU A 142 -10.91 -14.43 15.51
CA LEU A 142 -9.71 -13.61 15.50
C LEU A 142 -10.00 -12.28 16.21
N TYR A 143 -9.25 -11.99 17.26
CA TYR A 143 -9.34 -10.73 18.00
C TYR A 143 -8.23 -9.80 17.58
N ILE A 144 -8.59 -8.61 17.10
CA ILE A 144 -7.64 -7.56 16.72
C ILE A 144 -8.02 -6.28 17.46
N ARG A 145 -7.06 -5.74 18.24
CA ARG A 145 -7.13 -4.38 18.76
C ARG A 145 -6.13 -3.52 18.02
N ALA A 146 -6.60 -2.40 17.47
CA ALA A 146 -5.75 -1.48 16.73
C ALA A 146 -5.97 -0.03 17.16
N SER A 147 -4.87 0.73 17.19
CA SER A 147 -4.86 2.16 17.45
C SER A 147 -4.60 2.94 16.19
N LEU A 148 -5.52 3.82 15.83
CA LEU A 148 -5.36 4.83 14.78
C LEU A 148 -4.66 6.04 15.40
N ILE A 149 -3.42 6.30 15.00
CA ILE A 149 -2.57 7.35 15.56
C ILE A 149 -2.66 8.58 14.66
N VAL A 150 -2.99 9.72 15.23
CA VAL A 150 -3.09 11.03 14.56
C VAL A 150 -2.28 12.09 15.31
N GLU A 151 -2.01 13.23 14.67
CA GLU A 151 -1.19 14.29 15.26
C GLU A 151 -2.01 15.28 16.12
N THR A 152 -3.30 15.46 15.81
CA THR A 152 -4.11 16.50 16.45
C THR A 152 -5.48 16.00 16.94
N ALA A 153 -6.04 16.70 17.90
CA ALA A 153 -7.40 16.43 18.39
C ALA A 153 -8.48 16.67 17.30
N GLY A 154 -8.24 17.59 16.37
CA GLY A 154 -9.11 17.83 15.22
C GLY A 154 -9.18 16.61 14.29
N GLN A 155 -8.03 16.03 13.94
CA GLN A 155 -7.95 14.79 13.16
C GLN A 155 -8.63 13.62 13.88
N LYS A 156 -8.43 13.51 15.21
CA LYS A 156 -9.14 12.52 16.03
C LYS A 156 -10.66 12.67 15.94
N ALA A 157 -11.17 13.90 16.03
CA ALA A 157 -12.60 14.16 15.93
C ALA A 157 -13.17 13.75 14.55
N ILE A 158 -12.44 14.00 13.46
CA ILE A 158 -12.81 13.58 12.09
C ILE A 158 -12.85 12.06 11.98
N LEU A 159 -11.83 11.34 12.49
CA LEU A 159 -11.78 9.88 12.49
C LEU A 159 -12.91 9.23 13.30
N ILE A 160 -13.27 9.82 14.42
CA ILE A 160 -14.40 9.33 15.24
C ILE A 160 -15.71 9.64 14.53
N GLY A 161 -15.86 10.86 14.01
CA GLY A 161 -17.10 11.35 13.40
C GLY A 161 -18.20 11.62 14.41
N ALA A 162 -19.33 12.15 13.94
CA ALA A 162 -20.48 12.42 14.79
C ALA A 162 -20.99 11.14 15.46
N GLY A 163 -21.02 11.12 16.80
CA GLY A 163 -21.45 9.95 17.56
C GLY A 163 -20.66 8.66 17.31
N GLY A 164 -19.42 8.74 16.79
CA GLY A 164 -18.61 7.58 16.48
C GLY A 164 -18.90 6.94 15.11
N ALA A 165 -19.72 7.55 14.28
CA ALA A 165 -20.22 6.96 13.03
C ALA A 165 -19.09 6.65 12.01
N MET A 166 -18.07 7.51 11.92
CA MET A 166 -16.97 7.28 10.98
C MET A 166 -16.09 6.13 11.44
N LEU A 167 -15.69 6.10 12.71
CA LEU A 167 -14.89 5.01 13.28
C LEU A 167 -15.61 3.66 13.17
N LYS A 168 -16.93 3.65 13.42
CA LYS A 168 -17.76 2.46 13.23
C LYS A 168 -17.72 1.98 11.78
N ARG A 169 -17.88 2.89 10.81
CA ARG A 169 -17.85 2.56 9.37
C ARG A 169 -16.49 2.02 8.93
N ILE A 170 -15.40 2.62 9.41
CA ILE A 170 -14.04 2.12 9.18
C ILE A 170 -13.92 0.70 9.73
N GLY A 171 -14.35 0.47 10.98
CA GLY A 171 -14.30 -0.84 11.62
C GLY A 171 -15.12 -1.90 10.88
N GLU A 172 -16.34 -1.58 10.47
CA GLU A 172 -17.22 -2.52 9.73
C GLU A 172 -16.62 -2.93 8.39
N THR A 173 -16.10 -1.96 7.61
CA THR A 173 -15.52 -2.25 6.29
C THR A 173 -14.17 -2.97 6.39
N ALA A 174 -13.33 -2.60 7.36
CA ALA A 174 -12.07 -3.27 7.61
C ALA A 174 -12.29 -4.71 8.10
N ARG A 175 -13.26 -4.92 9.00
CA ARG A 175 -13.60 -6.25 9.51
C ARG A 175 -13.99 -7.22 8.40
N LEU A 176 -14.87 -6.81 7.49
CA LEU A 176 -15.29 -7.67 6.38
C LEU A 176 -14.12 -8.10 5.49
N GLU A 177 -13.21 -7.19 5.18
CA GLU A 177 -12.03 -7.50 4.38
C GLU A 177 -11.04 -8.40 5.13
N LEU A 178 -10.88 -8.18 6.43
CA LEU A 178 -10.05 -9.05 7.29
C LEU A 178 -10.64 -10.46 7.39
N GLU A 179 -11.97 -10.61 7.49
CA GLU A 179 -12.64 -11.91 7.49
C GLU A 179 -12.43 -12.66 6.17
N GLU A 180 -12.47 -11.95 5.04
CA GLU A 180 -12.20 -12.52 3.71
C GLU A 180 -10.74 -12.98 3.57
N LEU A 181 -9.79 -12.17 4.03
CA LEU A 181 -8.36 -12.46 3.92
C LEU A 181 -7.89 -13.57 4.88
N THR A 182 -8.43 -13.61 6.09
CA THR A 182 -7.97 -14.56 7.12
C THR A 182 -8.78 -15.86 7.17
N GLY A 183 -9.96 -15.87 6.56
CA GLY A 183 -10.88 -17.00 6.64
C GLY A 183 -11.54 -17.20 8.01
N HIS A 184 -11.34 -16.28 8.95
CA HIS A 184 -11.88 -16.33 10.31
C HIS A 184 -12.88 -15.22 10.58
N PRO A 185 -13.92 -15.45 11.40
CA PRO A 185 -14.72 -14.36 11.95
C PRO A 185 -13.83 -13.43 12.78
N VAL A 186 -13.95 -12.12 12.57
CA VAL A 186 -13.07 -11.11 13.20
C VAL A 186 -13.85 -10.28 14.22
N TYR A 187 -13.26 -10.08 15.40
CA TYR A 187 -13.64 -9.03 16.34
C TYR A 187 -12.59 -7.93 16.29
N LEU A 188 -12.97 -6.78 15.72
CA LEU A 188 -12.09 -5.63 15.52
C LEU A 188 -12.42 -4.53 16.53
N ASP A 189 -11.47 -4.20 17.41
CA ASP A 189 -11.55 -3.14 18.43
C ASP A 189 -10.65 -1.98 18.02
N LEU A 190 -11.25 -0.85 17.61
CA LEU A 190 -10.53 0.32 17.10
C LEU A 190 -10.51 1.47 18.12
N TRP A 191 -9.33 2.00 18.35
CA TRP A 191 -9.08 3.16 19.20
C TRP A 191 -8.42 4.29 18.40
N VAL A 192 -8.67 5.56 18.82
CA VAL A 192 -8.00 6.71 18.21
C VAL A 192 -7.14 7.41 19.26
N LYS A 193 -5.83 7.44 19.03
CA LYS A 193 -4.82 8.06 19.91
C LYS A 193 -4.27 9.32 19.25
N VAL A 194 -4.06 10.38 20.02
CA VAL A 194 -3.33 11.58 19.57
C VAL A 194 -1.88 11.45 20.00
N SER A 195 -0.97 11.51 19.07
CA SER A 195 0.48 11.55 19.29
C SER A 195 1.07 12.69 18.45
N PRO A 196 1.26 13.87 19.05
CA PRO A 196 1.81 15.02 18.32
C PRO A 196 3.16 14.69 17.67
N HIS A 197 3.34 15.13 16.43
CA HIS A 197 4.58 14.96 15.66
C HIS A 197 5.07 13.50 15.53
N TRP A 198 4.16 12.51 15.57
CA TRP A 198 4.53 11.10 15.49
C TRP A 198 5.37 10.77 14.26
N ARG A 199 5.15 11.47 13.12
CA ARG A 199 5.91 11.29 11.87
C ARG A 199 7.38 11.73 11.95
N GLN A 200 7.75 12.49 12.99
CA GLN A 200 9.12 12.95 13.25
C GLN A 200 9.75 12.18 14.42
N SER A 201 9.01 11.28 15.05
CA SER A 201 9.47 10.51 16.21
C SER A 201 10.02 9.17 15.77
N GLU A 202 11.34 9.06 15.68
CA GLU A 202 12.03 7.81 15.31
C GLU A 202 11.57 6.59 16.14
N PRO A 203 11.38 6.68 17.49
CA PRO A 203 10.86 5.56 18.27
C PRO A 203 9.44 5.12 17.86
N VAL A 204 8.59 6.09 17.46
CA VAL A 204 7.23 5.78 16.99
C VAL A 204 7.28 5.15 15.60
N LEU A 205 8.07 5.69 14.69
CA LEU A 205 8.24 5.15 13.34
C LEU A 205 8.76 3.71 13.37
N ARG A 206 9.81 3.42 14.15
CA ARG A 206 10.32 2.06 14.32
C ARG A 206 9.27 1.09 14.86
N ARG A 207 8.43 1.53 15.82
CA ARG A 207 7.35 0.70 16.38
C ARG A 207 6.26 0.40 15.36
N LEU A 208 6.02 1.32 14.42
CA LEU A 208 5.07 1.19 13.33
C LEU A 208 5.62 0.40 12.13
N GLY A 209 6.91 0.04 12.14
CA GLY A 209 7.57 -0.63 11.03
C GLY A 209 7.90 0.29 9.85
N LEU A 210 8.02 1.60 10.10
CA LEU A 210 8.28 2.66 9.13
C LEU A 210 9.72 3.18 9.23
#